data_4fe5196b5b47f8b21813f531a68f8a8a
#
_entry.id   4fe5196b5b47f8b21813f531a68f8a8a
#
_cell.length_a   1.000
_cell.length_b   1.000
_cell.length_c   1.000
_cell.angle_alpha   90.00
_cell.angle_beta   90.00
_cell.angle_gamma   90.00
#
_symmetry.space_group_name_H-M   'P 1'
#
loop_
_entity.id
_entity.type
_entity.pdbx_description
1 polymer ?
#
loop_
_entity_poly.entity_id
_entity_poly.type
_entity_poly.pdbx_seq_one_letter_code
_entity_poly.pdbx_strand_id
1 'polypeptide(L)'
;MQIDHQRAALRYQNKVNNAQGHFFEQAIKAGCALYARRERATVDKTPEPFRVLEKSRDGIFKGRFTARAQPDFQGTLAGGQSIVFEAKYTTTDRLKWDVLTQEQRDALEQHHQRGAISAVCAGIGNDFFFVPWIVWRDMKEWFGRKYVTAENLAPFKVKFNGAVLFLDPVHNRESVGRECPGHTYERSGSNEETAPTENDGTRHAADGL
;
A
#
# COMPACT_ATOMS: atom_id res chain seq x y z
N MET A 1 -18.02 39.59 10.90
CA MET A 1 -19.05 38.52 11.02
C MET A 1 -18.94 37.43 9.95
N GLN A 2 -18.89 37.75 8.63
CA GLN A 2 -18.84 36.74 7.54
C GLN A 2 -17.52 35.92 7.55
N ILE A 3 -16.36 36.53 7.87
CA ILE A 3 -15.05 35.87 7.92
C ILE A 3 -14.96 34.86 9.07
N ASP A 4 -15.63 35.11 10.17
CA ASP A 4 -15.60 34.20 11.34
C ASP A 4 -16.42 32.95 11.10
N HIS A 5 -17.56 33.04 10.39
CA HIS A 5 -18.35 31.89 9.99
C HIS A 5 -17.60 30.99 8.99
N GLN A 6 -16.89 31.57 8.02
CA GLN A 6 -16.06 30.79 7.08
C GLN A 6 -14.91 30.08 7.78
N ARG A 7 -14.23 30.73 8.73
CA ARG A 7 -13.16 30.13 9.53
C ARG A 7 -13.68 29.00 10.44
N ALA A 8 -14.88 29.19 11.03
CA ALA A 8 -15.50 28.16 11.86
C ALA A 8 -15.90 26.93 11.02
N ALA A 9 -16.51 27.13 9.85
CA ALA A 9 -16.86 26.05 8.93
C ALA A 9 -15.63 25.28 8.46
N LEU A 10 -14.54 25.96 8.12
CA LEU A 10 -13.27 25.32 7.71
C LEU A 10 -12.66 24.51 8.87
N ARG A 11 -12.68 25.03 10.08
CA ARG A 11 -12.20 24.29 11.28
C ARG A 11 -13.03 23.03 11.54
N TYR A 12 -14.35 23.12 11.40
CA TYR A 12 -15.25 21.98 11.55
C TYR A 12 -14.96 20.93 10.49
N GLN A 13 -14.86 21.32 9.21
CA GLN A 13 -14.53 20.41 8.11
C GLN A 13 -13.18 19.70 8.33
N ASN A 14 -12.17 20.43 8.78
CA ASN A 14 -10.86 19.85 9.10
C ASN A 14 -10.94 18.82 10.24
N LYS A 15 -11.77 19.08 11.28
CA LYS A 15 -11.98 18.10 12.35
C LYS A 15 -12.66 16.82 11.85
N VAL A 16 -13.67 16.95 11.00
CA VAL A 16 -14.35 15.80 10.37
C VAL A 16 -13.40 15.01 9.51
N ASN A 17 -12.62 15.67 8.66
CA ASN A 17 -11.63 15.02 7.80
C ASN A 17 -10.57 14.28 8.62
N ASN A 18 -10.07 14.86 9.70
CA ASN A 18 -9.10 14.23 10.58
C ASN A 18 -9.69 13.00 11.31
N ALA A 19 -10.93 13.08 11.80
CA ALA A 19 -11.60 11.97 12.45
C ALA A 19 -11.81 10.79 11.47
N GLN A 20 -12.18 11.09 10.24
CA GLN A 20 -12.39 10.08 9.20
C GLN A 20 -11.06 9.48 8.68
N GLY A 21 -10.02 10.31 8.55
CA GLY A 21 -8.67 9.83 8.27
C GLY A 21 -8.18 8.85 9.34
N HIS A 22 -8.42 9.19 10.62
CA HIS A 22 -8.08 8.29 11.74
C HIS A 22 -8.88 6.98 11.71
N PHE A 23 -10.21 7.06 11.42
CA PHE A 23 -11.04 5.86 11.24
C PHE A 23 -10.49 4.97 10.11
N PHE A 24 -10.14 5.55 8.98
CA PHE A 24 -9.57 4.83 7.85
C PHE A 24 -8.27 4.11 8.22
N GLU A 25 -7.36 4.78 8.92
CA GLU A 25 -6.13 4.14 9.41
C GLU A 25 -6.42 2.99 10.39
N GLN A 26 -7.40 3.12 11.27
CA GLN A 26 -7.80 2.03 12.17
C GLN A 26 -8.39 0.85 11.40
N ALA A 27 -9.18 1.11 10.36
CA ALA A 27 -9.70 0.06 9.49
C ALA A 27 -8.60 -0.68 8.71
N ILE A 28 -7.54 0.02 8.28
CA ILE A 28 -6.35 -0.61 7.68
C ILE A 28 -5.62 -1.47 8.71
N LYS A 29 -5.39 -0.98 9.92
CA LYS A 29 -4.77 -1.74 11.01
C LYS A 29 -5.55 -3.02 11.36
N ALA A 30 -6.89 -2.95 11.35
CA ALA A 30 -7.73 -4.12 11.51
C ALA A 30 -7.50 -5.15 10.39
N GLY A 31 -7.32 -4.70 9.14
CA GLY A 31 -6.91 -5.53 8.01
C GLY A 31 -5.53 -6.19 8.22
N CYS A 32 -4.54 -5.40 8.65
CA CYS A 32 -3.21 -5.90 8.98
C CYS A 32 -3.28 -7.02 10.04
N ALA A 33 -4.01 -6.80 11.14
CA ALA A 33 -4.19 -7.79 12.19
C ALA A 33 -4.88 -9.08 11.70
N LEU A 34 -5.84 -8.95 10.76
CA LEU A 34 -6.49 -10.10 10.15
C LEU A 34 -5.51 -10.91 9.28
N TYR A 35 -4.68 -10.24 8.47
CA TYR A 35 -3.68 -10.90 7.63
C TYR A 35 -2.58 -11.57 8.45
N ALA A 36 -2.14 -10.95 9.55
CA ALA A 36 -1.19 -11.57 10.47
C ALA A 36 -1.74 -12.87 11.08
N ARG A 37 -2.99 -12.85 11.58
CA ARG A 37 -3.65 -14.07 12.10
C ARG A 37 -3.84 -15.17 11.06
N ARG A 38 -3.93 -14.83 9.78
CA ARG A 38 -4.06 -15.77 8.66
C ARG A 38 -2.73 -16.13 8.02
N GLU A 39 -1.63 -15.71 8.61
CA GLU A 39 -0.26 -15.94 8.14
C GLU A 39 -0.03 -15.49 6.68
N ARG A 40 -0.84 -14.51 6.20
CA ARG A 40 -0.75 -13.99 4.83
C ARG A 40 0.23 -12.84 4.69
N ALA A 41 0.35 -12.03 5.74
CA ALA A 41 1.25 -10.87 5.76
C ALA A 41 1.47 -10.38 7.20
N THR A 42 2.65 -9.86 7.47
CA THR A 42 2.95 -9.02 8.64
C THR A 42 3.16 -7.60 8.15
N VAL A 43 2.19 -6.73 8.41
CA VAL A 43 2.22 -5.32 7.98
C VAL A 43 1.85 -4.46 9.18
N ASP A 44 2.66 -3.46 9.46
CA ASP A 44 2.46 -2.55 10.58
C ASP A 44 2.44 -1.09 10.13
N LYS A 45 1.74 -0.25 10.92
CA LYS A 45 1.86 1.20 10.76
C LYS A 45 3.24 1.63 11.22
N THR A 46 3.94 2.35 10.36
CA THR A 46 5.25 2.93 10.68
C THR A 46 5.10 3.99 11.77
N PRO A 47 5.82 3.87 12.89
CA PRO A 47 5.83 4.90 13.91
C PRO A 47 6.43 6.20 13.36
N GLU A 48 5.79 7.32 13.67
CA GLU A 48 6.39 8.62 13.35
C GLU A 48 7.68 8.81 14.19
N PRO A 49 8.84 9.04 13.56
CA PRO A 49 10.10 9.20 14.28
C PRO A 49 10.11 10.54 15.02
N PHE A 50 9.68 10.52 16.26
CA PHE A 50 9.58 11.70 17.13
C PHE A 50 10.59 11.62 18.26
N ARG A 51 11.46 12.65 18.37
CA ARG A 51 12.40 12.79 19.48
C ARG A 51 11.87 13.82 20.47
N VAL A 52 11.63 13.38 21.70
CA VAL A 52 11.30 14.27 22.81
C VAL A 52 12.56 15.10 23.15
N LEU A 53 12.41 16.42 23.16
CA LEU A 53 13.45 17.37 23.58
C LEU A 53 13.24 17.83 25.02
N GLU A 54 11.98 18.06 25.41
CA GLU A 54 11.61 18.51 26.74
C GLU A 54 10.35 17.78 27.20
N LYS A 55 10.29 17.47 28.50
CA LYS A 55 9.11 16.90 29.16
C LYS A 55 8.64 17.88 30.23
N SER A 56 7.42 18.40 30.10
CA SER A 56 6.76 19.21 31.12
C SER A 56 6.19 18.33 32.25
N ARG A 57 6.03 18.89 33.44
CA ARG A 57 5.37 18.22 34.58
C ARG A 57 3.92 17.84 34.29
N ASP A 58 3.27 18.54 33.37
CA ASP A 58 1.85 18.33 33.01
C ASP A 58 1.69 17.23 31.92
N GLY A 59 2.71 16.44 31.64
CA GLY A 59 2.66 15.37 30.64
C GLY A 59 2.75 15.85 29.19
N ILE A 60 2.98 17.15 28.98
CA ILE A 60 3.19 17.72 27.65
C ILE A 60 4.65 17.50 27.25
N PHE A 61 4.86 17.02 26.02
CA PHE A 61 6.20 16.82 25.46
C PHE A 61 6.42 17.85 24.34
N LYS A 62 7.57 18.53 24.37
CA LYS A 62 8.10 19.21 23.19
C LYS A 62 9.11 18.31 22.51
N GLY A 63 8.99 18.16 21.21
CA GLY A 63 9.91 17.36 20.43
C GLY A 63 9.92 17.75 18.98
N ARG A 64 10.74 17.07 18.21
CA ARG A 64 10.82 17.24 16.76
C ARG A 64 10.78 15.89 16.06
N PHE A 65 10.25 15.88 14.85
CA PHE A 65 10.41 14.75 13.95
C PHE A 65 11.87 14.68 13.50
N THR A 66 12.46 13.48 13.56
CA THR A 66 13.92 13.29 13.41
C THR A 66 14.32 12.59 12.13
N ALA A 67 13.39 12.06 11.36
CA ALA A 67 13.68 11.38 10.12
C ALA A 67 12.72 11.79 9.00
N ARG A 68 13.11 11.48 7.75
CA ARG A 68 12.25 11.62 6.59
C ARG A 68 11.00 10.76 6.76
N ALA A 69 9.89 11.20 6.18
CA ALA A 69 8.66 10.44 6.15
C ALA A 69 8.93 9.06 5.52
N GLN A 70 8.68 8.02 6.31
CA GLN A 70 8.60 6.63 5.81
C GLN A 70 7.17 6.38 5.36
N PRO A 71 6.91 5.39 4.48
CA PRO A 71 5.54 5.00 4.14
C PRO A 71 4.69 4.70 5.40
N ASP A 72 3.41 5.09 5.37
CA ASP A 72 2.50 4.97 6.52
C ASP A 72 2.40 3.52 7.02
N PHE A 73 2.50 2.55 6.10
CA PHE A 73 2.46 1.12 6.38
C PHE A 73 3.57 0.40 5.64
N GLN A 74 4.20 -0.57 6.32
CA GLN A 74 5.24 -1.41 5.72
C GLN A 74 5.23 -2.80 6.33
N GLY A 75 5.70 -3.79 5.56
CA GLY A 75 5.74 -5.16 6.03
C GLY A 75 6.18 -6.15 4.98
N THR A 76 5.84 -7.43 5.23
CA THR A 76 6.22 -8.54 4.37
C THR A 76 5.03 -9.47 4.18
N LEU A 77 4.81 -9.92 2.95
CA LEU A 77 3.82 -10.93 2.61
C LEU A 77 4.37 -12.35 2.90
N ALA A 78 3.48 -13.32 3.04
CA ALA A 78 3.86 -14.72 2.97
C ALA A 78 4.65 -14.95 1.66
N GLY A 79 5.79 -15.65 1.76
CA GLY A 79 6.73 -15.79 0.65
C GLY A 79 7.84 -14.74 0.59
N GLY A 80 7.87 -13.78 1.55
CA GLY A 80 9.01 -12.87 1.74
C GLY A 80 8.98 -11.57 0.93
N GLN A 81 7.96 -11.34 0.09
CA GLN A 81 7.86 -10.10 -0.68
C GLN A 81 7.52 -8.91 0.22
N SER A 82 8.30 -7.84 0.10
CA SER A 82 8.07 -6.59 0.81
C SER A 82 6.85 -5.85 0.28
N ILE A 83 6.10 -5.21 1.18
CA ILE A 83 4.97 -4.34 0.86
C ILE A 83 5.08 -3.03 1.62
N VAL A 84 4.84 -1.92 0.93
CA VAL A 84 4.80 -0.57 1.52
C VAL A 84 3.67 0.23 0.89
N PHE A 85 2.97 1.05 1.68
CA PHE A 85 1.95 1.92 1.12
C PHE A 85 1.65 3.14 1.99
N GLU A 86 1.14 4.19 1.35
CA GLU A 86 0.57 5.38 1.98
C GLU A 86 -0.94 5.23 2.12
N ALA A 87 -1.51 5.77 3.18
CA ALA A 87 -2.95 5.84 3.41
C ALA A 87 -3.47 7.26 3.17
N LYS A 88 -4.41 7.42 2.24
CA LYS A 88 -5.03 8.72 1.92
C LYS A 88 -6.55 8.60 1.87
N TYR A 89 -7.23 9.45 2.61
CA TYR A 89 -8.70 9.47 2.68
C TYR A 89 -9.26 10.83 2.34
N THR A 90 -10.41 10.85 1.67
CA THR A 90 -11.19 12.05 1.42
C THR A 90 -12.68 11.80 1.55
N THR A 91 -13.40 12.83 2.03
CA THR A 91 -14.87 12.88 2.00
C THR A 91 -15.42 13.48 0.71
N THR A 92 -14.52 14.06 -0.11
CA THR A 92 -14.91 14.59 -1.41
C THR A 92 -14.96 13.48 -2.45
N ASP A 93 -15.42 13.80 -3.64
CA ASP A 93 -15.57 12.86 -4.77
C ASP A 93 -14.25 12.42 -5.41
N ARG A 94 -13.11 13.02 -5.01
CA ARG A 94 -11.83 12.81 -5.69
C ARG A 94 -10.60 12.92 -4.78
N LEU A 95 -9.55 12.21 -5.15
CA LEU A 95 -8.20 12.38 -4.63
C LEU A 95 -7.28 12.96 -5.71
N LYS A 96 -6.51 13.99 -5.36
CA LYS A 96 -5.53 14.58 -6.26
C LYS A 96 -4.22 13.81 -6.19
N TRP A 97 -3.45 13.84 -7.28
CA TRP A 97 -2.14 13.23 -7.36
C TRP A 97 -1.16 13.78 -6.31
N ASP A 98 -1.23 15.09 -6.05
CA ASP A 98 -0.37 15.83 -5.13
C ASP A 98 -0.79 15.75 -3.66
N VAL A 99 -1.77 14.91 -3.31
CA VAL A 99 -2.07 14.59 -1.91
C VAL A 99 -0.90 13.86 -1.22
N LEU A 100 -0.05 13.22 -2.01
CA LEU A 100 1.25 12.71 -1.57
C LEU A 100 2.31 13.83 -1.64
N THR A 101 3.09 13.98 -0.58
CA THR A 101 4.27 14.86 -0.62
C THR A 101 5.35 14.30 -1.55
N GLN A 102 6.33 15.13 -1.92
CA GLN A 102 7.43 14.65 -2.76
C GLN A 102 8.20 13.52 -2.07
N GLU A 103 8.46 13.66 -0.77
CA GLU A 103 9.18 12.66 0.03
C GLU A 103 8.45 11.31 0.07
N GLN A 104 7.10 11.34 0.18
CA GLN A 104 6.28 10.12 0.15
C GLN A 104 6.34 9.45 -1.23
N ARG A 105 6.27 10.25 -2.30
CA ARG A 105 6.42 9.73 -3.68
C ARG A 105 7.79 9.11 -3.91
N ASP A 106 8.85 9.79 -3.46
CA ASP A 106 10.22 9.30 -3.59
C ASP A 106 10.44 8.01 -2.81
N ALA A 107 9.84 7.89 -1.62
CA ALA A 107 9.91 6.67 -0.82
C ALA A 107 9.20 5.50 -1.52
N LEU A 108 7.97 5.70 -2.01
CA LEU A 108 7.23 4.67 -2.75
C LEU A 108 7.98 4.24 -4.02
N GLU A 109 8.55 5.19 -4.77
CA GLU A 109 9.34 4.90 -5.96
C GLU A 109 10.59 4.07 -5.65
N GLN A 110 11.33 4.44 -4.60
CA GLN A 110 12.53 3.70 -4.18
C GLN A 110 12.22 2.25 -3.78
N HIS A 111 11.12 2.01 -3.09
CA HIS A 111 10.69 0.67 -2.74
C HIS A 111 10.22 -0.12 -3.96
N HIS A 112 9.48 0.53 -4.86
CA HIS A 112 9.02 -0.07 -6.11
C HIS A 112 10.18 -0.55 -6.98
N GLN A 113 11.21 0.29 -7.17
CA GLN A 113 12.40 -0.05 -7.95
C GLN A 113 13.20 -1.24 -7.37
N ARG A 114 13.01 -1.56 -6.10
CA ARG A 114 13.63 -2.70 -5.41
C ARG A 114 12.73 -3.93 -5.33
N GLY A 115 11.62 -3.94 -6.08
CA GLY A 115 10.72 -5.07 -6.18
C GLY A 115 9.68 -5.18 -5.05
N ALA A 116 9.57 -4.17 -4.18
CA ALA A 116 8.48 -4.16 -3.20
C ALA A 116 7.13 -3.87 -3.88
N ILE A 117 6.05 -4.42 -3.34
CA ILE A 117 4.70 -3.97 -3.65
C ILE A 117 4.54 -2.58 -3.04
N SER A 118 4.62 -1.55 -3.87
CA SER A 118 4.40 -0.16 -3.48
C SER A 118 3.01 0.30 -3.94
N ALA A 119 2.25 0.95 -3.06
CA ALA A 119 0.87 1.31 -3.35
C ALA A 119 0.39 2.55 -2.58
N VAL A 120 -0.79 3.04 -2.96
CA VAL A 120 -1.59 3.99 -2.19
C VAL A 120 -2.89 3.30 -1.79
N CYS A 121 -3.11 3.14 -0.48
CA CYS A 121 -4.39 2.72 0.06
C CYS A 121 -5.28 3.97 0.12
N ALA A 122 -6.24 4.06 -0.78
CA ALA A 122 -7.08 5.23 -0.98
C ALA A 122 -8.50 4.99 -0.47
N GLY A 123 -9.06 5.97 0.26
CA GLY A 123 -10.47 6.00 0.65
C GLY A 123 -11.15 7.21 0.03
N ILE A 124 -12.25 7.00 -0.68
CA ILE A 124 -13.12 8.05 -1.24
C ILE A 124 -14.55 7.78 -0.75
N GLY A 125 -15.02 8.58 0.18
CA GLY A 125 -16.31 8.34 0.83
C GLY A 125 -16.34 6.99 1.55
N ASN A 126 -17.19 6.07 1.11
CA ASN A 126 -17.33 4.73 1.68
C ASN A 126 -16.61 3.64 0.89
N ASP A 127 -15.89 3.98 -0.15
CA ASP A 127 -15.18 3.06 -1.01
C ASP A 127 -13.67 3.08 -0.73
N PHE A 128 -13.08 1.89 -0.71
CA PHE A 128 -11.67 1.70 -0.40
C PHE A 128 -10.97 0.98 -1.55
N PHE A 129 -9.73 1.43 -1.84
CA PHE A 129 -8.97 1.00 -3.01
C PHE A 129 -7.52 0.75 -2.61
N PHE A 130 -6.88 -0.24 -3.24
CA PHE A 130 -5.45 -0.46 -3.12
C PHE A 130 -4.81 -0.27 -4.48
N VAL A 131 -4.31 0.95 -4.71
CA VAL A 131 -3.85 1.42 -6.01
C VAL A 131 -2.36 1.20 -6.14
N PRO A 132 -1.88 0.38 -7.09
CA PRO A 132 -0.46 0.19 -7.33
C PRO A 132 0.25 1.53 -7.57
N TRP A 133 1.47 1.67 -7.05
CA TRP A 133 2.25 2.91 -7.18
C TRP A 133 2.40 3.37 -8.63
N ILE A 134 2.65 2.46 -9.56
CA ILE A 134 2.78 2.78 -10.98
C ILE A 134 1.52 3.47 -11.55
N VAL A 135 0.33 3.04 -11.13
CA VAL A 135 -0.94 3.67 -11.56
C VAL A 135 -1.10 5.05 -10.95
N TRP A 136 -0.71 5.21 -9.67
CA TRP A 136 -0.75 6.50 -9.00
C TRP A 136 0.30 7.47 -9.56
N ARG A 137 1.53 7.00 -9.77
CA ARG A 137 2.63 7.77 -10.34
C ARG A 137 2.27 8.33 -11.70
N ASP A 138 1.77 7.47 -12.57
CA ASP A 138 1.47 7.76 -13.97
C ASP A 138 -0.01 8.12 -14.17
N MET A 139 -0.65 8.70 -13.14
CA MET A 139 -2.10 9.01 -13.08
C MET A 139 -2.59 9.80 -14.31
N LYS A 140 -1.78 10.72 -14.85
CA LYS A 140 -2.13 11.49 -16.05
C LYS A 140 -2.20 10.61 -17.29
N GLU A 141 -1.33 9.61 -17.40
CA GLU A 141 -1.31 8.66 -18.54
C GLU A 141 -2.49 7.70 -18.45
N TRP A 142 -2.81 7.21 -17.23
CA TRP A 142 -3.92 6.30 -17.01
C TRP A 142 -5.30 6.95 -17.16
N PHE A 143 -5.46 8.18 -16.66
CA PHE A 143 -6.77 8.80 -16.50
C PHE A 143 -6.90 10.15 -17.23
N GLY A 144 -5.86 10.62 -17.93
CA GLY A 144 -5.84 11.91 -18.65
C GLY A 144 -5.76 13.14 -17.75
N ARG A 145 -5.68 12.97 -16.41
CA ARG A 145 -5.74 14.04 -15.41
C ARG A 145 -5.00 13.66 -14.12
N LYS A 146 -4.69 14.67 -13.28
CA LYS A 146 -3.97 14.49 -12.01
C LYS A 146 -4.92 14.40 -10.80
N TYR A 147 -6.05 13.73 -10.95
CA TYR A 147 -6.95 13.33 -9.87
C TYR A 147 -7.73 12.08 -10.27
N VAL A 148 -8.20 11.33 -9.29
CA VAL A 148 -9.00 10.12 -9.47
C VAL A 148 -10.28 10.19 -8.65
N THR A 149 -11.34 9.56 -9.17
CA THR A 149 -12.64 9.36 -8.50
C THR A 149 -12.80 7.88 -8.15
N ALA A 150 -13.82 7.55 -7.34
CA ALA A 150 -14.15 6.16 -7.01
C ALA A 150 -14.39 5.31 -8.28
N GLU A 151 -15.01 5.88 -9.32
CA GLU A 151 -15.23 5.21 -10.60
C GLU A 151 -13.93 4.87 -11.32
N ASN A 152 -12.97 5.80 -11.36
CA ASN A 152 -11.66 5.55 -11.96
C ASN A 152 -10.89 4.43 -11.25
N LEU A 153 -11.07 4.33 -9.93
CA LEU A 153 -10.38 3.34 -9.10
C LEU A 153 -11.16 2.03 -8.94
N ALA A 154 -12.32 1.86 -9.57
CA ALA A 154 -13.13 0.65 -9.47
C ALA A 154 -12.35 -0.67 -9.68
N PRO A 155 -11.38 -0.76 -10.63
CA PRO A 155 -10.54 -1.97 -10.79
C PRO A 155 -9.66 -2.31 -9.60
N PHE A 156 -9.38 -1.33 -8.72
CA PHE A 156 -8.52 -1.46 -7.55
C PHE A 156 -9.30 -1.52 -6.23
N LYS A 157 -10.65 -1.62 -6.32
CA LYS A 157 -11.51 -1.68 -5.15
C LYS A 157 -11.21 -2.92 -4.33
N VAL A 158 -11.13 -2.74 -3.01
CA VAL A 158 -10.87 -3.81 -2.05
C VAL A 158 -12.07 -4.06 -1.15
N LYS A 159 -12.15 -5.25 -0.56
CA LYS A 159 -13.24 -5.62 0.34
C LYS A 159 -13.15 -4.85 1.65
N PHE A 160 -14.31 -4.50 2.19
CA PHE A 160 -14.45 -3.86 3.49
C PHE A 160 -15.53 -4.57 4.31
N ASN A 161 -15.21 -4.93 5.54
CA ASN A 161 -16.11 -5.56 6.51
C ASN A 161 -15.84 -5.06 7.94
N GLY A 162 -15.57 -3.75 8.07
CA GLY A 162 -15.02 -3.13 9.28
C GLY A 162 -13.50 -3.08 9.30
N ALA A 163 -12.86 -3.87 8.43
CA ALA A 163 -11.43 -3.83 8.13
C ALA A 163 -11.24 -3.59 6.63
N VAL A 164 -10.26 -2.79 6.25
CA VAL A 164 -9.85 -2.62 4.85
C VAL A 164 -8.98 -3.80 4.44
N LEU A 165 -9.53 -4.66 3.58
CA LEU A 165 -8.86 -5.88 3.14
C LEU A 165 -8.03 -5.60 1.87
N PHE A 166 -6.94 -4.86 2.03
CA PHE A 166 -6.13 -4.33 0.93
C PHE A 166 -5.46 -5.39 0.04
N LEU A 167 -5.34 -6.65 0.50
CA LEU A 167 -4.87 -7.77 -0.32
C LEU A 167 -6.01 -8.54 -1.00
N ASP A 168 -7.28 -8.19 -0.74
CA ASP A 168 -8.45 -8.90 -1.26
C ASP A 168 -9.26 -7.97 -2.20
N PRO A 169 -8.94 -7.91 -3.51
CA PRO A 169 -9.68 -7.10 -4.46
C PRO A 169 -11.12 -7.58 -4.60
N VAL A 170 -12.05 -6.67 -4.87
CA VAL A 170 -13.46 -6.99 -5.15
C VAL A 170 -13.60 -7.67 -6.51
N HIS A 171 -12.80 -7.23 -7.51
CA HIS A 171 -12.76 -7.81 -8.84
C HIS A 171 -11.47 -8.60 -9.01
N ASN A 172 -11.56 -9.75 -9.69
CA ASN A 172 -10.36 -10.52 -10.00
C ASN A 172 -9.50 -9.72 -10.97
N ARG A 173 -8.25 -9.40 -10.60
CA ARG A 173 -7.35 -8.56 -11.43
C ARG A 173 -7.04 -9.18 -12.79
N GLU A 174 -7.30 -10.47 -12.96
CA GLU A 174 -7.11 -11.19 -14.24
C GLU A 174 -8.08 -10.72 -15.35
N SER A 175 -9.19 -10.05 -14.99
CA SER A 175 -10.18 -9.57 -15.97
C SER A 175 -9.93 -8.12 -16.45
N VAL A 176 -8.95 -7.41 -15.90
CA VAL A 176 -8.59 -6.06 -16.35
C VAL A 176 -7.51 -6.17 -17.43
N GLY A 177 -7.92 -6.61 -18.61
CA GLY A 177 -7.12 -6.65 -19.82
C GLY A 177 -6.84 -5.23 -20.40
N ARG A 178 -6.25 -4.36 -19.60
CA ARG A 178 -5.51 -3.19 -20.11
C ARG A 178 -4.05 -3.49 -19.89
N GLU A 179 -3.41 -3.96 -20.94
CA GLU A 179 -1.95 -3.95 -21.03
C GLU A 179 -1.48 -2.53 -20.72
N CYS A 180 -0.61 -2.41 -19.72
CA CYS A 180 0.08 -1.16 -19.45
C CYS A 180 0.84 -0.77 -20.71
N PRO A 181 0.68 0.43 -21.27
CA PRO A 181 1.54 0.86 -22.35
C PRO A 181 2.99 0.87 -21.85
N GLY A 182 3.77 -0.13 -22.25
CA GLY A 182 5.22 -0.17 -22.06
C GLY A 182 5.80 -1.02 -20.93
N HIS A 183 5.04 -1.83 -20.19
CA HIS A 183 5.62 -2.77 -19.21
C HIS A 183 4.97 -4.15 -19.34
N THR A 184 5.69 -5.05 -20.00
CA THR A 184 5.48 -6.49 -19.90
C THR A 184 5.93 -6.94 -18.51
N TYR A 185 5.00 -7.39 -17.66
CA TYR A 185 5.35 -8.17 -16.47
C TYR A 185 5.83 -9.55 -16.94
N GLU A 186 7.12 -9.73 -17.11
CA GLU A 186 7.68 -11.06 -17.24
C GLU A 186 7.44 -11.81 -15.93
N ARG A 187 6.62 -12.84 -16.02
CA ARG A 187 6.51 -13.86 -14.96
C ARG A 187 7.86 -14.55 -14.88
N SER A 188 8.69 -14.19 -13.90
CA SER A 188 9.86 -14.96 -13.56
C SER A 188 9.43 -16.27 -12.89
N GLY A 189 9.69 -17.40 -13.61
CA GLY A 189 10.01 -18.67 -13.02
C GLY A 189 8.85 -19.60 -12.68
N SER A 190 8.34 -20.31 -13.66
CA SER A 190 7.99 -21.71 -13.46
C SER A 190 9.28 -22.53 -13.59
N ASN A 191 9.89 -22.92 -12.47
CA ASN A 191 10.85 -23.99 -12.44
C ASN A 191 10.10 -25.28 -12.76
N GLU A 192 10.21 -25.73 -14.01
CA GLU A 192 9.97 -27.12 -14.36
C GLU A 192 11.10 -27.95 -13.74
N GLU A 193 10.75 -28.66 -12.71
CA GLU A 193 11.54 -29.71 -12.08
C GLU A 193 11.61 -30.88 -13.06
N THR A 194 12.68 -30.96 -13.84
CA THR A 194 13.00 -32.16 -14.65
C THR A 194 13.51 -33.24 -13.71
N ALA A 195 12.67 -34.25 -13.53
CA ALA A 195 13.05 -35.50 -12.86
C ALA A 195 14.27 -36.15 -13.54
N PRO A 196 15.21 -36.74 -12.78
CA PRO A 196 16.31 -37.51 -13.37
C PRO A 196 15.77 -38.85 -13.86
N THR A 197 15.97 -39.11 -15.13
CA THR A 197 15.78 -40.43 -15.75
C THR A 197 16.79 -41.43 -15.17
N GLU A 198 16.25 -42.47 -14.54
CA GLU A 198 16.99 -43.71 -14.27
C GLU A 198 17.58 -44.25 -15.57
N ASN A 199 18.86 -44.47 -15.59
CA ASN A 199 19.53 -45.27 -16.63
C ASN A 199 20.04 -46.55 -15.98
N ASP A 200 19.32 -47.64 -16.27
CA ASP A 200 19.66 -49.00 -16.06
C ASP A 200 20.84 -49.40 -17.02
N GLY A 201 21.73 -50.20 -16.55
CA GLY A 201 22.53 -50.93 -17.48
C GLY A 201 23.94 -51.31 -17.12
N THR A 202 24.07 -52.52 -16.57
CA THR A 202 25.01 -53.59 -16.88
C THR A 202 26.47 -53.52 -16.36
N ARG A 203 26.68 -54.44 -15.43
CA ARG A 203 27.76 -55.48 -15.35
C ARG A 203 29.13 -55.18 -15.98
N HIS A 204 30.18 -55.28 -15.17
CA HIS A 204 31.17 -56.34 -15.38
C HIS A 204 32.01 -56.58 -14.12
N ALA A 205 32.15 -57.87 -13.82
CA ALA A 205 33.05 -58.44 -12.83
C ALA A 205 34.50 -58.38 -13.38
N ALA A 206 35.45 -58.31 -12.52
CA ALA A 206 36.63 -59.18 -12.44
C ALA A 206 37.67 -58.66 -11.47
N ASP A 207 37.94 -59.51 -10.52
CA ASP A 207 39.23 -60.04 -10.02
C ASP A 207 40.37 -59.10 -9.65
N GLY A 208 40.88 -59.37 -8.45
CA GLY A 208 42.29 -59.54 -8.32
C GLY A 208 43.01 -58.75 -7.21
N LEU A 209 43.29 -59.49 -6.11
CA LEU A 209 44.35 -59.29 -5.12
C LEU A 209 44.10 -58.37 -3.95
#